data_5ab9b04f20a8383e148825551ef10e11
#
_entry.id   5ab9b04f20a8383e148825551ef10e11
#
_cell.length_a   1.000
_cell.length_b   1.000
_cell.length_c   1.000
_cell.angle_alpha   90.00
_cell.angle_beta   90.00
_cell.angle_gamma   90.00
#
_symmetry.space_group_name_H-M   'P 1'
#
loop_
_entity.id
_entity.type
_entity.pdbx_description
1 polymer ?
#
loop_
_entity_poly.entity_id
_entity_poly.type
_entity_poly.pdbx_seq_one_letter_code
_entity_poly.pdbx_strand_id
1 'polypeptide(L)'
;FSVFSRKLLEGEELFRTAFDGAQDHDMILRLTDRAEKIVHVPRLMYYWRSHEGSTAASIDAKPYAIEAAKGAVADHLKKHGFKHFQITSTRACATIFRIRYQILGDPKISIVIANKDHVEDLKRCITSIQKNSTWSNYEIIVVENNSTTPEIKDYYSQLLGLSGDDSYEERCKLHTVCGHDGGILHSGDGRISIVTYQGDFNYSAVNDLGASYASGEYILLLNNDTEVITANWMEEMLMYAQREDVGAVGAKLYY
;
A
#
# COMPACT_ATOMS: atom_id res chain seq x y z
N PHE A 1 4.57 19.38 -24.03
CA PHE A 1 4.31 19.29 -25.48
C PHE A 1 3.33 18.16 -25.73
N SER A 2 2.09 18.50 -26.10
CA SER A 2 0.98 17.56 -26.26
C SER A 2 0.23 17.84 -27.57
N VAL A 3 -0.27 16.79 -28.20
CA VAL A 3 -1.11 16.85 -29.40
C VAL A 3 -2.44 16.20 -29.08
N PHE A 4 -3.54 16.88 -29.35
CA PHE A 4 -4.89 16.42 -29.10
C PHE A 4 -5.69 16.32 -30.38
N SER A 5 -6.58 15.33 -30.46
CA SER A 5 -7.62 15.34 -31.49
C SER A 5 -8.53 16.55 -31.29
N ARG A 6 -8.84 17.29 -32.36
CA ARG A 6 -9.78 18.42 -32.32
C ARG A 6 -11.14 18.02 -31.72
N LYS A 7 -11.56 16.80 -31.95
CA LYS A 7 -12.82 16.25 -31.43
C LYS A 7 -12.88 16.24 -29.89
N LEU A 8 -11.75 16.08 -29.22
CA LEU A 8 -11.69 16.13 -27.75
C LEU A 8 -11.91 17.54 -27.19
N LEU A 9 -11.69 18.57 -28.01
CA LEU A 9 -11.83 19.97 -27.61
C LEU A 9 -13.25 20.50 -27.81
N GLU A 10 -14.09 19.77 -28.53
CA GLU A 10 -15.47 20.20 -28.80
C GLU A 10 -16.32 20.23 -27.54
N GLY A 11 -16.92 21.39 -27.25
CA GLY A 11 -17.74 21.59 -26.06
C GLY A 11 -16.95 21.85 -24.77
N GLU A 12 -15.61 21.95 -24.84
CA GLU A 12 -14.75 22.25 -23.70
C GLU A 12 -14.25 23.69 -23.69
N GLU A 13 -14.17 24.29 -22.51
CA GLU A 13 -13.40 25.51 -22.29
C GLU A 13 -11.91 25.15 -22.32
N LEU A 14 -11.15 25.77 -23.25
CA LEU A 14 -9.75 25.37 -23.43
C LEU A 14 -8.90 25.70 -22.20
N PHE A 15 -8.87 26.97 -21.81
CA PHE A 15 -8.09 27.45 -20.67
C PHE A 15 -9.02 28.16 -19.69
N ARG A 16 -9.11 27.60 -18.49
CA ARG A 16 -9.92 28.17 -17.42
C ARG A 16 -9.09 29.18 -16.61
N THR A 17 -9.54 30.42 -16.52
CA THR A 17 -8.84 31.50 -15.81
C THR A 17 -8.62 31.22 -14.33
N ALA A 18 -9.46 30.38 -13.72
CA ALA A 18 -9.28 29.93 -12.34
C ALA A 18 -7.97 29.17 -12.10
N PHE A 19 -7.32 28.69 -13.17
CA PHE A 19 -6.05 27.95 -13.11
C PHE A 19 -4.92 28.66 -13.86
N ASP A 20 -4.96 29.98 -13.94
CA ASP A 20 -3.88 30.77 -14.55
C ASP A 20 -2.53 30.44 -13.92
N GLY A 21 -1.54 30.12 -14.77
CA GLY A 21 -0.23 29.61 -14.37
C GLY A 21 -0.09 28.09 -14.41
N ALA A 22 -1.22 27.33 -14.46
CA ALA A 22 -1.29 25.88 -14.65
C ALA A 22 -2.47 25.47 -15.56
N GLN A 23 -2.87 26.36 -16.46
CA GLN A 23 -4.01 26.17 -17.36
C GLN A 23 -3.84 24.98 -18.31
N ASP A 24 -2.62 24.69 -18.72
CA ASP A 24 -2.27 23.51 -19.52
C ASP A 24 -2.43 22.20 -18.72
N HIS A 25 -2.05 22.19 -17.45
CA HIS A 25 -2.24 21.06 -16.56
C HIS A 25 -3.73 20.74 -16.36
N ASP A 26 -4.54 21.75 -16.07
CA ASP A 26 -6.00 21.63 -15.99
C ASP A 26 -6.61 21.08 -17.29
N MET A 27 -6.23 21.64 -18.43
CA MET A 27 -6.73 21.19 -19.73
C MET A 27 -6.34 19.75 -20.00
N ILE A 28 -5.10 19.34 -19.71
CA ILE A 28 -4.63 17.97 -19.91
C ILE A 28 -5.46 17.00 -19.08
N LEU A 29 -5.69 17.27 -17.79
CA LEU A 29 -6.48 16.42 -16.91
C LEU A 29 -7.91 16.23 -17.48
N ARG A 30 -8.58 17.29 -17.91
CA ARG A 30 -9.93 17.21 -18.48
C ARG A 30 -9.99 16.46 -19.81
N LEU A 31 -9.00 16.64 -20.68
CA LEU A 31 -8.96 15.96 -21.97
C LEU A 31 -8.60 14.49 -21.86
N THR A 32 -7.71 14.13 -20.92
CA THR A 32 -7.36 12.73 -20.68
C THR A 32 -8.52 11.91 -20.14
N ASP A 33 -9.45 12.51 -19.40
CA ASP A 33 -10.70 11.87 -18.97
C ASP A 33 -11.58 11.41 -20.13
N ARG A 34 -11.48 12.10 -21.27
CA ARG A 34 -12.31 11.87 -22.47
C ARG A 34 -11.59 11.05 -23.53
N ALA A 35 -10.27 10.87 -23.37
CA ALA A 35 -9.44 10.20 -24.38
C ALA A 35 -9.58 8.68 -24.26
N GLU A 36 -9.88 8.02 -25.37
CA GLU A 36 -9.88 6.55 -25.44
C GLU A 36 -8.47 5.97 -25.31
N LYS A 37 -7.45 6.74 -25.72
CA LYS A 37 -6.06 6.29 -25.70
C LYS A 37 -5.10 7.47 -25.49
N ILE A 38 -4.15 7.26 -24.61
CA ILE A 38 -3.02 8.17 -24.37
C ILE A 38 -1.75 7.45 -24.87
N VAL A 39 -0.96 8.13 -25.70
CA VAL A 39 0.29 7.57 -26.25
C VAL A 39 1.45 8.44 -25.79
N HIS A 40 2.41 7.83 -25.12
CA HIS A 40 3.68 8.46 -24.81
C HIS A 40 4.68 8.20 -25.94
N VAL A 41 5.33 9.26 -26.44
CA VAL A 41 6.41 9.17 -27.44
C VAL A 41 7.75 9.34 -26.72
N PRO A 42 8.50 8.26 -26.42
CA PRO A 42 9.73 8.30 -25.63
C PRO A 42 10.94 8.74 -26.49
N ARG A 43 10.84 9.91 -27.07
CA ARG A 43 11.91 10.49 -27.92
C ARG A 43 12.10 11.94 -27.57
N LEU A 44 13.36 12.43 -27.68
CA LEU A 44 13.68 13.85 -27.58
C LEU A 44 13.17 14.56 -28.82
N MET A 45 12.12 15.38 -28.67
CA MET A 45 11.41 16.01 -29.78
C MET A 45 11.69 17.51 -29.88
N TYR A 46 12.12 18.18 -28.81
CA TYR A 46 12.43 19.59 -28.81
C TYR A 46 13.29 19.99 -27.61
N TYR A 47 13.89 21.19 -27.66
CA TYR A 47 14.61 21.80 -26.55
C TYR A 47 13.87 23.03 -26.06
N TRP A 48 13.66 23.13 -24.75
CA TRP A 48 13.10 24.33 -24.16
C TRP A 48 14.19 25.37 -23.90
N ARG A 49 14.07 26.53 -24.56
CA ARG A 49 15.02 27.63 -24.36
C ARG A 49 14.81 28.24 -22.98
N SER A 50 15.86 28.23 -22.16
CA SER A 50 15.89 28.93 -20.87
C SER A 50 16.40 30.37 -21.09
N HIS A 51 15.80 31.33 -20.41
CA HIS A 51 16.22 32.72 -20.32
C HIS A 51 15.91 33.30 -18.95
N GLU A 52 16.52 34.43 -18.57
CA GLU A 52 16.22 35.15 -17.34
C GLU A 52 14.73 35.51 -17.28
N GLY A 53 14.04 35.16 -16.19
CA GLY A 53 12.59 35.34 -16.02
C GLY A 53 11.70 34.21 -16.59
N SER A 54 12.32 33.16 -17.18
CA SER A 54 11.61 31.96 -17.58
C SER A 54 11.23 31.12 -16.35
N THR A 55 10.03 30.51 -16.36
CA THR A 55 9.63 29.49 -15.37
C THR A 55 10.57 28.28 -15.33
N ALA A 56 11.32 28.05 -16.41
CA ALA A 56 12.37 27.03 -16.47
C ALA A 56 13.63 27.41 -15.65
N ALA A 57 13.82 28.69 -15.33
CA ALA A 57 15.00 29.17 -14.58
C ALA A 57 14.79 29.10 -13.05
N SER A 58 13.56 29.29 -12.55
CA SER A 58 13.22 29.15 -11.12
C SER A 58 11.73 28.88 -10.94
N ILE A 59 11.41 27.73 -10.36
CA ILE A 59 10.04 27.36 -9.96
C ILE A 59 9.55 28.23 -8.80
N ASP A 60 10.48 28.70 -7.95
CA ASP A 60 10.19 29.56 -6.78
C ASP A 60 9.71 30.96 -7.19
N ALA A 61 9.92 31.36 -8.45
CA ALA A 61 9.49 32.67 -8.96
C ALA A 61 7.97 32.81 -9.12
N LYS A 62 7.20 31.69 -9.09
CA LYS A 62 5.74 31.72 -9.33
C LYS A 62 4.96 30.79 -8.38
N PRO A 63 4.88 31.10 -7.08
CA PRO A 63 4.13 30.29 -6.11
C PRO A 63 2.65 30.12 -6.50
N TYR A 64 2.05 31.12 -7.16
CA TYR A 64 0.67 31.06 -7.62
C TYR A 64 0.42 29.92 -8.62
N ALA A 65 1.40 29.59 -9.47
CA ALA A 65 1.26 28.50 -10.44
C ALA A 65 1.22 27.12 -9.74
N ILE A 66 1.94 26.97 -8.61
CA ILE A 66 1.88 25.75 -7.81
C ILE A 66 0.49 25.59 -7.19
N GLU A 67 -0.07 26.65 -6.64
CA GLU A 67 -1.42 26.61 -6.06
C GLU A 67 -2.51 26.41 -7.13
N ALA A 68 -2.36 27.04 -8.31
CA ALA A 68 -3.22 26.81 -9.45
C ALA A 68 -3.18 25.33 -9.92
N ALA A 69 -1.98 24.72 -9.97
CA ALA A 69 -1.81 23.31 -10.33
C ALA A 69 -2.43 22.37 -9.28
N LYS A 70 -2.26 22.66 -7.98
CA LYS A 70 -2.96 21.92 -6.92
C LYS A 70 -4.48 22.06 -7.04
N GLY A 71 -4.95 23.27 -7.37
CA GLY A 71 -6.37 23.55 -7.62
C GLY A 71 -6.92 22.72 -8.79
N ALA A 72 -6.16 22.61 -9.89
CA ALA A 72 -6.54 21.80 -11.04
C ALA A 72 -6.64 20.31 -10.68
N VAL A 73 -5.67 19.79 -9.94
CA VAL A 73 -5.72 18.40 -9.42
C VAL A 73 -6.90 18.22 -8.48
N ALA A 74 -7.15 19.17 -7.58
CA ALA A 74 -8.28 19.10 -6.64
C ALA A 74 -9.64 19.10 -7.37
N ASP A 75 -9.80 19.93 -8.39
CA ASP A 75 -11.01 19.98 -9.22
C ASP A 75 -11.24 18.65 -9.94
N HIS A 76 -10.19 18.12 -10.55
CA HIS A 76 -10.21 16.81 -11.21
C HIS A 76 -10.61 15.68 -10.25
N LEU A 77 -10.00 15.61 -9.07
CA LEU A 77 -10.35 14.60 -8.05
C LEU A 77 -11.80 14.70 -7.59
N LYS A 78 -12.30 15.93 -7.36
CA LYS A 78 -13.70 16.16 -6.99
C LYS A 78 -14.67 15.71 -8.08
N LYS A 79 -14.34 15.96 -9.35
CA LYS A 79 -15.12 15.50 -10.51
C LYS A 79 -15.22 13.97 -10.54
N HIS A 80 -14.17 13.27 -10.10
CA HIS A 80 -14.12 11.80 -9.98
C HIS A 80 -14.69 11.26 -8.65
N GLY A 81 -15.38 12.10 -7.88
CA GLY A 81 -16.09 11.68 -6.66
C GLY A 81 -15.25 11.65 -5.39
N PHE A 82 -13.95 11.99 -5.45
CA PHE A 82 -13.11 12.08 -4.24
C PHE A 82 -13.48 13.34 -3.44
N LYS A 83 -13.96 13.16 -2.21
CA LYS A 83 -14.42 14.27 -1.36
C LYS A 83 -13.39 14.72 -0.34
N HIS A 84 -12.60 13.80 0.16
CA HIS A 84 -11.69 14.03 1.27
C HIS A 84 -10.27 13.61 0.89
N PHE A 85 -9.44 14.59 0.59
CA PHE A 85 -8.04 14.41 0.24
C PHE A 85 -7.23 15.64 0.61
N GLN A 86 -5.91 15.47 0.72
CA GLN A 86 -4.94 16.53 0.90
C GLN A 86 -3.92 16.47 -0.24
N ILE A 87 -3.59 17.63 -0.81
CA ILE A 87 -2.58 17.74 -1.87
C ILE A 87 -1.41 18.54 -1.30
N THR A 88 -0.23 17.95 -1.29
CA THR A 88 1.01 18.59 -0.82
C THR A 88 2.08 18.50 -1.89
N SER A 89 2.93 19.52 -1.98
CA SER A 89 4.14 19.45 -2.79
C SER A 89 5.14 18.47 -2.19
N THR A 90 5.86 17.74 -3.03
CA THR A 90 6.94 16.86 -2.54
C THR A 90 8.17 17.69 -2.15
N ARG A 91 8.98 17.14 -1.22
CA ARG A 91 10.24 17.79 -0.80
C ARG A 91 11.24 17.90 -1.94
N ALA A 92 11.24 16.94 -2.85
CA ALA A 92 12.19 16.90 -3.97
C ALA A 92 11.86 17.91 -5.07
N CYS A 93 10.56 18.20 -5.28
CA CYS A 93 10.11 19.11 -6.34
C CYS A 93 8.74 19.69 -6.00
N ALA A 94 8.64 21.02 -5.98
CA ALA A 94 7.42 21.72 -5.59
C ALA A 94 6.24 21.49 -6.55
N THR A 95 6.50 21.12 -7.80
CA THR A 95 5.48 20.83 -8.83
C THR A 95 5.07 19.37 -8.92
N ILE A 96 5.70 18.50 -8.14
CA ILE A 96 5.26 17.11 -7.98
C ILE A 96 4.43 17.02 -6.71
N PHE A 97 3.19 16.56 -6.85
CA PHE A 97 2.25 16.52 -5.75
C PHE A 97 2.09 15.12 -5.18
N ARG A 98 1.97 15.07 -3.86
CA ARG A 98 1.51 13.90 -3.13
C ARG A 98 0.06 14.11 -2.75
N ILE A 99 -0.77 13.16 -3.13
CA ILE A 99 -2.18 13.12 -2.77
C ILE A 99 -2.34 12.13 -1.63
N ARG A 100 -2.95 12.58 -0.53
CA ARG A 100 -3.35 11.74 0.59
C ARG A 100 -4.86 11.65 0.62
N TYR A 101 -5.40 10.47 0.50
CA TYR A 101 -6.83 10.22 0.63
C TYR A 101 -7.17 9.93 2.07
N GLN A 102 -8.32 10.40 2.53
CA GLN A 102 -8.82 10.04 3.85
C GLN A 102 -9.18 8.56 3.87
N ILE A 103 -8.72 7.86 4.89
CA ILE A 103 -9.17 6.48 5.16
C ILE A 103 -10.58 6.56 5.72
N LEU A 104 -11.48 5.76 5.16
CA LEU A 104 -12.88 5.71 5.57
C LEU A 104 -13.08 4.57 6.57
N GLY A 105 -13.65 4.90 7.72
CA GLY A 105 -13.88 3.94 8.79
C GLY A 105 -12.60 3.52 9.51
N ASP A 106 -12.61 2.31 10.04
CA ASP A 106 -11.49 1.66 10.72
C ASP A 106 -11.35 0.21 10.18
N PRO A 107 -11.05 0.04 8.87
CA PRO A 107 -11.01 -1.28 8.27
C PRO A 107 -9.87 -2.13 8.84
N LYS A 108 -10.16 -3.41 9.07
CA LYS A 108 -9.18 -4.36 9.57
C LYS A 108 -8.25 -4.85 8.46
N ILE A 109 -6.96 -4.91 8.76
CA ILE A 109 -5.94 -5.44 7.87
C ILE A 109 -5.48 -6.81 8.40
N SER A 110 -5.52 -7.85 7.56
CA SER A 110 -4.93 -9.15 7.85
C SER A 110 -3.55 -9.24 7.22
N ILE A 111 -2.52 -9.29 8.06
CA ILE A 111 -1.13 -9.41 7.63
C ILE A 111 -0.77 -10.88 7.59
N VAL A 112 -0.58 -11.44 6.39
CA VAL A 112 -0.22 -12.83 6.16
C VAL A 112 1.29 -12.93 5.97
N ILE A 113 1.94 -13.77 6.79
CA ILE A 113 3.38 -13.97 6.80
C ILE A 113 3.68 -15.45 6.64
N ALA A 114 4.22 -15.85 5.48
CA ALA A 114 4.74 -17.19 5.28
C ALA A 114 6.04 -17.39 6.05
N ASN A 115 6.17 -18.47 6.82
CA ASN A 115 7.38 -18.75 7.57
C ASN A 115 7.79 -20.23 7.55
N LYS A 116 9.10 -20.46 7.51
CA LYS A 116 9.72 -21.76 7.74
C LYS A 116 11.03 -21.54 8.48
N ASP A 117 11.12 -22.04 9.72
CA ASP A 117 12.30 -21.78 10.57
C ASP A 117 12.56 -20.25 10.72
N HIS A 118 13.77 -19.73 10.50
CA HIS A 118 14.09 -18.29 10.49
C HIS A 118 13.51 -17.46 11.64
N VAL A 119 13.66 -17.96 12.88
CA VAL A 119 13.04 -17.37 14.09
C VAL A 119 13.41 -15.89 14.29
N GLU A 120 14.68 -15.53 14.06
CA GLU A 120 15.15 -14.17 14.31
C GLU A 120 14.58 -13.15 13.29
N ASP A 121 14.40 -13.58 12.05
CA ASP A 121 13.78 -12.73 11.01
C ASP A 121 12.30 -12.52 11.33
N LEU A 122 11.57 -13.59 11.59
CA LEU A 122 10.15 -13.51 11.97
C LEU A 122 9.93 -12.67 13.24
N LYS A 123 10.80 -12.84 14.25
CA LYS A 123 10.74 -12.07 15.50
C LYS A 123 10.96 -10.58 15.27
N ARG A 124 11.95 -10.22 14.45
CA ARG A 124 12.22 -8.85 14.06
C ARG A 124 11.04 -8.25 13.30
N CYS A 125 10.50 -8.99 12.31
CA CYS A 125 9.34 -8.58 11.52
C CYS A 125 8.14 -8.29 12.42
N ILE A 126 7.66 -9.25 13.21
CA ILE A 126 6.49 -9.10 14.08
C ILE A 126 6.71 -7.99 15.12
N THR A 127 7.90 -7.95 15.75
CA THR A 127 8.23 -6.92 16.74
C THR A 127 8.20 -5.52 16.13
N SER A 128 8.71 -5.36 14.90
CA SER A 128 8.69 -4.08 14.21
C SER A 128 7.27 -3.63 13.85
N ILE A 129 6.41 -4.54 13.41
CA ILE A 129 4.98 -4.26 13.18
C ILE A 129 4.32 -3.75 14.46
N GLN A 130 4.47 -4.49 15.56
CA GLN A 130 3.83 -4.16 16.84
C GLN A 130 4.31 -2.84 17.45
N LYS A 131 5.61 -2.53 17.32
CA LYS A 131 6.22 -1.33 17.92
C LYS A 131 6.08 -0.07 17.08
N ASN A 132 6.20 -0.22 15.77
CA ASN A 132 6.36 0.92 14.87
C ASN A 132 5.08 1.29 14.11
N SER A 133 4.02 0.47 14.14
CA SER A 133 2.80 0.77 13.39
C SER A 133 1.87 1.71 14.15
N THR A 134 1.35 2.71 13.48
CA THR A 134 0.34 3.64 14.01
C THR A 134 -1.09 3.14 13.80
N TRP A 135 -1.34 2.34 12.76
CA TRP A 135 -2.62 1.67 12.56
C TRP A 135 -2.78 0.53 13.56
N SER A 136 -3.89 0.49 14.29
CA SER A 136 -4.11 -0.46 15.38
C SER A 136 -5.06 -1.61 15.05
N ASN A 137 -5.92 -1.42 14.01
CA ASN A 137 -6.89 -2.44 13.62
C ASN A 137 -6.30 -3.42 12.60
N TYR A 138 -5.47 -4.32 13.09
CA TYR A 138 -4.88 -5.40 12.28
C TYR A 138 -4.79 -6.70 13.06
N GLU A 139 -4.64 -7.80 12.32
CA GLU A 139 -4.23 -9.11 12.82
C GLU A 139 -3.01 -9.62 12.03
N ILE A 140 -2.27 -10.54 12.62
CA ILE A 140 -1.12 -11.20 12.00
C ILE A 140 -1.44 -12.69 11.90
N ILE A 141 -1.34 -13.24 10.70
CA ILE A 141 -1.52 -14.66 10.41
C ILE A 141 -0.18 -15.20 9.92
N VAL A 142 0.50 -15.95 10.78
CA VAL A 142 1.73 -16.65 10.41
C VAL A 142 1.35 -18.00 9.79
N VAL A 143 1.77 -18.24 8.58
CA VAL A 143 1.58 -19.55 7.93
C VAL A 143 2.86 -20.35 8.08
N GLU A 144 2.83 -21.30 9.00
CA GLU A 144 3.91 -22.22 9.31
C GLU A 144 4.02 -23.30 8.23
N ASN A 145 5.19 -23.46 7.62
CA ASN A 145 5.42 -24.46 6.58
C ASN A 145 6.57 -25.42 6.91
N ASN A 146 6.28 -26.47 7.66
CA ASN A 146 7.21 -27.57 7.95
C ASN A 146 8.52 -27.11 8.60
N SER A 147 8.45 -26.23 9.59
CA SER A 147 9.61 -25.85 10.40
C SER A 147 10.12 -27.02 11.24
N THR A 148 11.43 -27.11 11.36
CA THR A 148 12.11 -28.23 12.01
C THR A 148 12.86 -27.85 13.27
N THR A 149 13.17 -26.56 13.45
CA THR A 149 13.97 -26.08 14.59
C THR A 149 13.12 -25.94 15.85
N PRO A 150 13.63 -26.33 17.03
CA PRO A 150 12.92 -26.13 18.29
C PRO A 150 12.68 -24.66 18.60
N GLU A 151 13.60 -23.79 18.26
CA GLU A 151 13.57 -22.36 18.56
C GLU A 151 12.35 -21.66 17.94
N ILE A 152 11.95 -22.06 16.73
CA ILE A 152 10.74 -21.48 16.10
C ILE A 152 9.48 -21.95 16.81
N LYS A 153 9.43 -23.19 17.28
CA LYS A 153 8.27 -23.75 17.99
C LYS A 153 8.10 -23.11 19.36
N ASP A 154 9.22 -22.86 20.04
CA ASP A 154 9.23 -22.10 21.28
C ASP A 154 8.73 -20.66 21.06
N TYR A 155 9.17 -20.03 19.96
CA TYR A 155 8.69 -18.70 19.61
C TYR A 155 7.20 -18.68 19.28
N TYR A 156 6.69 -19.68 18.57
CA TYR A 156 5.24 -19.81 18.35
C TYR A 156 4.48 -19.97 19.65
N SER A 157 4.98 -20.76 20.61
CA SER A 157 4.38 -20.86 21.93
C SER A 157 4.33 -19.49 22.63
N GLN A 158 5.41 -18.71 22.56
CA GLN A 158 5.46 -17.36 23.12
C GLN A 158 4.44 -16.41 22.45
N LEU A 159 4.34 -16.42 21.13
CA LEU A 159 3.39 -15.60 20.37
C LEU A 159 1.94 -15.91 20.72
N LEU A 160 1.65 -17.17 21.00
CA LEU A 160 0.30 -17.64 21.39
C LEU A 160 0.03 -17.48 22.90
N GLY A 161 1.04 -17.11 23.70
CA GLY A 161 0.91 -17.01 25.15
C GLY A 161 0.82 -18.38 25.86
N LEU A 162 1.35 -19.45 25.23
CA LEU A 162 1.38 -20.80 25.76
C LEU A 162 2.63 -21.02 26.64
N SER A 163 2.55 -21.87 27.65
CA SER A 163 3.66 -22.15 28.57
C SER A 163 3.56 -23.53 29.21
N GLY A 164 4.71 -24.10 29.60
CA GLY A 164 4.80 -25.40 30.25
C GLY A 164 4.34 -26.55 29.35
N ASP A 165 3.48 -27.41 29.85
CA ASP A 165 2.94 -28.56 29.11
C ASP A 165 1.97 -28.16 27.99
N ASP A 166 1.52 -26.89 27.94
CA ASP A 166 0.67 -26.31 26.89
C ASP A 166 1.55 -25.58 25.88
N SER A 167 2.25 -26.33 25.04
CA SER A 167 3.13 -25.81 24.00
C SER A 167 2.47 -25.81 22.61
N TYR A 168 3.05 -25.07 21.65
CA TYR A 168 2.61 -25.10 20.27
C TYR A 168 2.60 -26.53 19.70
N GLU A 169 3.63 -27.33 19.99
CA GLU A 169 3.70 -28.72 19.52
C GLU A 169 2.58 -29.59 20.08
N GLU A 170 2.29 -29.48 21.37
CA GLU A 170 1.19 -30.25 21.99
C GLU A 170 -0.17 -29.85 21.42
N ARG A 171 -0.38 -28.55 21.19
CA ARG A 171 -1.60 -28.06 20.53
C ARG A 171 -1.74 -28.59 19.11
N CYS A 172 -0.65 -28.60 18.32
CA CYS A 172 -0.66 -29.16 16.98
C CYS A 172 -0.97 -30.66 16.98
N LYS A 173 -0.43 -31.44 17.91
CA LYS A 173 -0.74 -32.88 18.06
C LYS A 173 -2.22 -33.10 18.33
N LEU A 174 -2.80 -32.31 19.22
CA LEU A 174 -4.24 -32.41 19.54
C LEU A 174 -5.11 -32.11 18.31
N HIS A 175 -4.76 -31.10 17.52
CA HIS A 175 -5.50 -30.77 16.29
C HIS A 175 -5.40 -31.86 15.22
N THR A 176 -4.23 -32.47 15.04
CA THR A 176 -4.01 -33.57 14.10
C THR A 176 -4.87 -34.80 14.46
N VAL A 177 -5.02 -35.11 15.75
CA VAL A 177 -5.87 -36.21 16.24
C VAL A 177 -7.36 -35.96 15.96
N CYS A 178 -7.78 -34.71 15.92
CA CYS A 178 -9.17 -34.32 15.62
C CYS A 178 -9.51 -34.30 14.12
N GLY A 179 -8.59 -34.67 13.23
CA GLY A 179 -8.84 -34.82 11.78
C GLY A 179 -9.00 -33.50 11.03
N HIS A 180 -8.56 -32.40 11.58
CA HIS A 180 -8.50 -31.11 10.89
C HIS A 180 -7.12 -30.93 10.27
N ASP A 181 -7.03 -30.98 8.94
CA ASP A 181 -5.84 -30.56 8.20
C ASP A 181 -5.53 -29.10 8.56
N GLY A 182 -4.37 -28.86 9.17
CA GLY A 182 -3.83 -27.55 9.44
C GLY A 182 -4.69 -26.69 10.39
N GLY A 183 -4.70 -27.02 11.68
CA GLY A 183 -5.42 -26.21 12.67
C GLY A 183 -4.88 -24.78 12.75
N ILE A 184 -5.78 -23.83 12.98
CA ILE A 184 -5.41 -22.47 13.36
C ILE A 184 -5.35 -22.38 14.89
N LEU A 185 -4.27 -21.80 15.39
CA LEU A 185 -4.09 -21.46 16.80
C LEU A 185 -4.04 -19.94 16.95
N HIS A 186 -4.75 -19.42 17.94
CA HIS A 186 -4.86 -17.99 18.20
C HIS A 186 -4.16 -17.60 19.50
N SER A 187 -3.53 -16.43 19.54
CA SER A 187 -3.10 -15.78 20.78
C SER A 187 -4.32 -15.42 21.64
N GLY A 188 -4.11 -15.28 22.96
CA GLY A 188 -5.19 -14.97 23.91
C GLY A 188 -5.94 -13.68 23.61
N ASP A 189 -5.33 -12.71 22.95
CA ASP A 189 -5.94 -11.47 22.50
C ASP A 189 -6.51 -11.53 21.06
N GLY A 190 -6.35 -12.67 20.38
CA GLY A 190 -6.84 -12.89 19.02
C GLY A 190 -6.08 -12.10 17.92
N ARG A 191 -5.00 -11.41 18.27
CA ARG A 191 -4.24 -10.57 17.30
C ARG A 191 -3.27 -11.37 16.45
N ILE A 192 -2.78 -12.49 16.95
CA ILE A 192 -1.84 -13.35 16.24
C ILE A 192 -2.44 -14.73 16.08
N SER A 193 -2.34 -15.26 14.88
CA SER A 193 -2.77 -16.61 14.57
C SER A 193 -1.65 -17.35 13.86
N ILE A 194 -1.52 -18.64 14.13
CA ILE A 194 -0.60 -19.53 13.45
C ILE A 194 -1.39 -20.61 12.76
N VAL A 195 -1.22 -20.73 11.45
CA VAL A 195 -1.87 -21.71 10.58
C VAL A 195 -0.80 -22.64 10.03
N THR A 196 -1.00 -23.95 10.13
CA THR A 196 -0.02 -24.93 9.65
C THR A 196 -0.34 -25.36 8.20
N TYR A 197 0.63 -25.20 7.32
CA TYR A 197 0.62 -25.73 5.95
C TYR A 197 1.57 -26.94 5.84
N GLN A 198 1.02 -28.10 5.52
CA GLN A 198 1.77 -29.37 5.52
C GLN A 198 2.37 -29.77 4.17
N GLY A 199 2.04 -29.05 3.10
CA GLY A 199 2.55 -29.33 1.75
C GLY A 199 4.00 -28.89 1.54
N ASP A 200 4.57 -29.27 0.40
CA ASP A 200 5.83 -28.71 -0.09
C ASP A 200 5.69 -27.20 -0.25
N PHE A 201 6.78 -26.47 -0.04
CA PHE A 201 6.73 -25.01 -0.14
C PHE A 201 6.26 -24.56 -1.51
N ASN A 202 5.14 -23.87 -1.51
CA ASN A 202 4.60 -23.15 -2.67
C ASN A 202 4.09 -21.79 -2.17
N TYR A 203 4.75 -20.74 -2.61
CA TYR A 203 4.46 -19.38 -2.14
C TYR A 203 2.99 -19.00 -2.28
N SER A 204 2.39 -19.31 -3.45
CA SER A 204 0.98 -19.01 -3.69
C SER A 204 0.08 -19.80 -2.74
N ALA A 205 0.27 -21.12 -2.64
CA ALA A 205 -0.57 -21.98 -1.79
C ALA A 205 -0.47 -21.61 -0.30
N VAL A 206 0.73 -21.25 0.18
CA VAL A 206 0.94 -20.80 1.56
C VAL A 206 0.19 -19.49 1.82
N ASN A 207 0.30 -18.52 0.90
CA ASN A 207 -0.41 -17.24 1.05
C ASN A 207 -1.92 -17.39 0.87
N ASP A 208 -2.40 -18.23 -0.05
CA ASP A 208 -3.82 -18.53 -0.24
C ASP A 208 -4.42 -19.15 1.02
N LEU A 209 -3.69 -20.08 1.66
CA LEU A 209 -4.11 -20.64 2.93
C LEU A 209 -4.22 -19.56 4.02
N GLY A 210 -3.18 -18.72 4.18
CA GLY A 210 -3.22 -17.61 5.13
C GLY A 210 -4.37 -16.64 4.88
N ALA A 211 -4.58 -16.28 3.61
CA ALA A 211 -5.66 -15.41 3.21
C ALA A 211 -7.06 -16.01 3.47
N SER A 212 -7.20 -17.34 3.39
CA SER A 212 -8.49 -18.01 3.69
C SER A 212 -8.90 -17.91 5.16
N TYR A 213 -7.95 -17.65 6.07
CA TYR A 213 -8.19 -17.41 7.49
C TYR A 213 -8.27 -15.93 7.85
N ALA A 214 -8.04 -15.04 6.89
CA ALA A 214 -8.09 -13.60 7.11
C ALA A 214 -9.51 -13.14 7.42
N SER A 215 -9.66 -12.33 8.47
CA SER A 215 -10.93 -11.70 8.83
C SER A 215 -11.00 -10.22 8.50
N GLY A 216 -9.89 -9.63 8.03
CA GLY A 216 -9.81 -8.23 7.65
C GLY A 216 -10.38 -7.96 6.27
N GLU A 217 -10.81 -6.72 6.06
CA GLU A 217 -11.28 -6.23 4.76
C GLU A 217 -10.14 -6.13 3.73
N TYR A 218 -8.91 -5.97 4.23
CA TYR A 218 -7.70 -5.87 3.40
C TYR A 218 -6.70 -6.94 3.80
N ILE A 219 -6.11 -7.59 2.81
CA ILE A 219 -5.06 -8.59 2.99
C ILE A 219 -3.73 -7.97 2.61
N LEU A 220 -2.75 -8.09 3.49
CA LEU A 220 -1.37 -7.66 3.27
C LEU A 220 -0.46 -8.87 3.30
N LEU A 221 0.15 -9.21 2.16
CA LEU A 221 1.14 -10.27 2.07
C LEU A 221 2.51 -9.70 2.42
N LEU A 222 3.17 -10.23 3.43
CA LEU A 222 4.44 -9.72 3.94
C LEU A 222 5.46 -10.85 4.09
N ASN A 223 6.69 -10.62 3.65
CA ASN A 223 7.77 -11.55 3.91
C ASN A 223 8.21 -11.49 5.38
N ASN A 224 8.65 -12.64 5.91
CA ASN A 224 9.12 -12.74 7.30
C ASN A 224 10.45 -12.03 7.58
N ASP A 225 11.23 -11.67 6.55
CA ASP A 225 12.53 -11.00 6.62
C ASP A 225 12.44 -9.47 6.45
N THR A 226 11.25 -8.91 6.61
CA THR A 226 11.00 -7.46 6.52
C THR A 226 11.00 -6.77 7.88
N GLU A 227 11.35 -5.49 7.90
CA GLU A 227 11.28 -4.64 9.09
C GLU A 227 10.55 -3.33 8.79
N VAL A 228 9.60 -2.96 9.65
CA VAL A 228 8.83 -1.72 9.51
C VAL A 228 9.68 -0.53 9.94
N ILE A 229 9.92 0.40 9.00
CA ILE A 229 10.67 1.63 9.20
C ILE A 229 9.73 2.82 9.42
N THR A 230 8.69 2.94 8.60
CA THR A 230 7.78 4.10 8.58
C THR A 230 6.53 3.80 9.40
N ALA A 231 6.27 4.56 10.44
CA ALA A 231 5.21 4.25 11.41
C ALA A 231 3.79 4.19 10.79
N ASN A 232 3.48 5.06 9.84
CA ASN A 232 2.19 5.11 9.15
C ASN A 232 2.17 4.31 7.82
N TRP A 233 2.95 3.23 7.72
CA TRP A 233 3.09 2.44 6.50
C TRP A 233 1.77 1.77 6.06
N MET A 234 0.97 1.28 7.00
CA MET A 234 -0.33 0.68 6.71
C MET A 234 -1.31 1.72 6.18
N GLU A 235 -1.36 2.89 6.80
CA GLU A 235 -2.21 4.01 6.35
C GLU A 235 -1.81 4.50 4.96
N GLU A 236 -0.51 4.55 4.66
CA GLU A 236 0.00 4.93 3.34
C GLU A 236 -0.42 3.96 2.24
N MET A 237 -0.56 2.68 2.54
CA MET A 237 -1.06 1.68 1.60
C MET A 237 -2.58 1.68 1.55
N LEU A 238 -3.24 1.73 2.70
CA LEU A 238 -4.68 1.62 2.86
C LEU A 238 -5.43 2.78 2.19
N MET A 239 -4.89 4.02 2.28
CA MET A 239 -5.52 5.18 1.63
C MET A 239 -5.64 5.03 0.09
N TYR A 240 -4.82 4.19 -0.53
CA TYR A 240 -4.95 3.84 -1.94
C TYR A 240 -5.76 2.57 -2.14
N ALA A 241 -5.53 1.53 -1.31
CA ALA A 241 -6.19 0.23 -1.46
C ALA A 241 -7.71 0.30 -1.31
N GLN A 242 -8.24 1.26 -0.55
CA GLN A 242 -9.68 1.47 -0.37
C GLN A 242 -10.39 2.05 -1.61
N ARG A 243 -9.65 2.47 -2.64
CA ARG A 243 -10.24 3.04 -3.85
C ARG A 243 -10.73 1.92 -4.76
N GLU A 244 -11.94 2.06 -5.29
CA GLU A 244 -12.57 1.06 -6.18
C GLU A 244 -11.79 0.81 -7.48
N ASP A 245 -10.99 1.80 -7.91
CA ASP A 245 -10.16 1.72 -9.12
C ASP A 245 -8.75 1.13 -8.87
N VAL A 246 -8.43 0.73 -7.61
CA VAL A 246 -7.14 0.18 -7.23
C VAL A 246 -7.28 -1.28 -6.82
N GLY A 247 -6.66 -2.18 -7.59
CA GLY A 247 -6.68 -3.62 -7.31
C GLY A 247 -5.60 -4.09 -6.33
N ALA A 248 -4.43 -3.41 -6.32
CA ALA A 248 -3.32 -3.75 -5.42
C ALA A 248 -2.41 -2.54 -5.18
N VAL A 249 -1.79 -2.50 -4.01
CA VAL A 249 -0.80 -1.48 -3.62
C VAL A 249 0.47 -2.17 -3.14
N GLY A 250 1.61 -1.76 -3.69
CA GLY A 250 2.93 -2.25 -3.26
C GLY A 250 3.74 -1.16 -2.58
N ALA A 251 4.42 -1.49 -1.49
CA ALA A 251 5.35 -0.59 -0.84
C ALA A 251 6.71 -0.55 -1.56
N LYS A 252 7.40 0.59 -1.49
CA LYS A 252 8.80 0.67 -1.89
C LYS A 252 9.68 0.05 -0.81
N LEU A 253 10.46 -0.95 -1.19
CA LEU A 253 11.42 -1.61 -0.31
C LEU A 253 12.81 -0.97 -0.44
N TYR A 254 13.56 -0.97 0.67
CA TYR A 254 14.97 -0.62 0.74
C TYR A 254 15.76 -1.86 1.20
N TYR A 255 16.91 -2.06 0.58
CA TYR A 255 17.84 -3.15 0.89
C TYR A 255 19.07 -2.60 1.61
#